data_fbfcaa6d6960c91b16be1805b88668c0
#
_entry.id   fbfcaa6d6960c91b16be1805b88668c0
#
_cell.length_a   1.000
_cell.length_b   1.000
_cell.length_c   1.000
_cell.angle_alpha   90.00
_cell.angle_beta   90.00
_cell.angle_gamma   90.00
#
_symmetry.space_group_name_H-M   'P 1'
#
loop_
_entity.id
_entity.type
_entity.pdbx_description
1 polymer ?
#
loop_
_entity_poly.entity_id
_entity_poly.type
_entity_poly.pdbx_seq_one_letter_code
_entity_poly.pdbx_strand_id
1 'polypeptide(L)'
;MPYAVAACALAAVAWAYLLAARGGYWRTDQRLPANPADPRRWPSVAAVIPARNEAAILPATLPSLLAQDYRGTFCVVLVDDDSTDGTAQVAAALGQARPGQDQARPPARTVRVVAGSPTPAGWAGKVWAMAQGLRAAPDAEYILFTDADIGYRAGTVAALVRAAEADDRVLVSQMALLRADTGWERLLVPAFVYFFAMLYPFRLVNRPGARTAAAAGGCMLVRRQALEAAGGLDRIRGARIDDVALGGLLKGAAAGNRCWLGLTTAISSQRPYPRLAQLWDMVARSAYTQLRYSPAALAGTVAGLLWLYLLPPAAAVAGLAGLAAGVGAAGWLAAAGLAGWAIMSVTYLPMLRLYLLSPLRAPSLPLIAVMYAGMTIDSARRHHRGRGGEWKGRTIPARHGGAG
;
A
#
# COMPACT_ATOMS: atom_id res chain seq x y z
N MET A 1 20.22 -17.79 31.99
CA MET A 1 18.96 -18.49 31.69
C MET A 1 17.71 -17.71 32.11
N PRO A 2 17.44 -17.27 33.35
CA PRO A 2 16.15 -16.68 33.69
C PRO A 2 15.80 -15.41 32.89
N TYR A 3 16.76 -14.53 32.67
CA TYR A 3 16.54 -13.33 31.86
C TYR A 3 16.19 -13.63 30.38
N ALA A 4 16.82 -14.65 29.80
CA ALA A 4 16.50 -15.05 28.41
C ALA A 4 15.10 -15.65 28.33
N VAL A 5 14.70 -16.48 29.30
CA VAL A 5 13.34 -17.03 29.39
C VAL A 5 12.32 -15.88 29.53
N ALA A 6 12.58 -14.93 30.44
CA ALA A 6 11.70 -13.78 30.67
C ALA A 6 11.56 -12.91 29.42
N ALA A 7 12.66 -12.58 28.74
CA ALA A 7 12.63 -11.80 27.50
C ALA A 7 11.86 -12.50 26.39
N CYS A 8 11.99 -13.82 26.28
CA CYS A 8 11.27 -14.61 25.28
C CYS A 8 9.78 -14.75 25.63
N ALA A 9 9.45 -14.95 26.92
CA ALA A 9 8.07 -14.96 27.39
C ALA A 9 7.37 -13.61 27.09
N LEU A 10 8.05 -12.50 27.33
CA LEU A 10 7.53 -11.17 26.97
C LEU A 10 7.31 -11.02 25.47
N ALA A 11 8.20 -11.56 24.61
CA ALA A 11 7.99 -11.58 23.18
C ALA A 11 6.77 -12.43 22.78
N ALA A 12 6.58 -13.59 23.42
CA ALA A 12 5.40 -14.43 23.20
C ALA A 12 4.10 -13.73 23.65
N VAL A 13 4.11 -13.02 24.78
CA VAL A 13 2.98 -12.20 25.24
C VAL A 13 2.69 -11.06 24.27
N ALA A 14 3.74 -10.39 23.76
CA ALA A 14 3.58 -9.35 22.74
C ALA A 14 2.94 -9.91 21.46
N TRP A 15 3.33 -11.12 21.02
CA TRP A 15 2.69 -11.81 19.89
C TRP A 15 1.24 -12.19 20.18
N ALA A 16 0.92 -12.64 21.39
CA ALA A 16 -0.46 -12.90 21.81
C ALA A 16 -1.32 -11.61 21.79
N TYR A 17 -0.76 -10.47 22.24
CA TYR A 17 -1.39 -9.16 22.09
C TYR A 17 -1.60 -8.77 20.64
N LEU A 18 -0.59 -8.93 19.78
CA LEU A 18 -0.67 -8.64 18.35
C LEU A 18 -1.74 -9.50 17.67
N LEU A 19 -1.84 -10.77 18.05
CA LEU A 19 -2.86 -11.68 17.53
C LEU A 19 -4.29 -11.27 17.96
N ALA A 20 -4.48 -10.95 19.24
CA ALA A 20 -5.82 -10.78 19.84
C ALA A 20 -6.32 -9.34 19.79
N ALA A 21 -5.45 -8.34 20.02
CA ALA A 21 -5.85 -6.97 20.34
C ALA A 21 -5.41 -5.92 19.31
N ARG A 22 -4.53 -6.23 18.36
CA ARG A 22 -4.05 -5.28 17.36
C ARG A 22 -5.01 -5.18 16.14
N GLY A 23 -6.31 -5.03 16.37
CA GLY A 23 -7.30 -4.77 15.32
C GLY A 23 -7.45 -5.89 14.28
N GLY A 24 -7.00 -7.12 14.57
CA GLY A 24 -7.07 -8.25 13.65
C GLY A 24 -6.31 -8.04 12.34
N TYR A 25 -5.19 -7.30 12.37
CA TYR A 25 -4.39 -6.90 11.20
C TYR A 25 -3.96 -8.08 10.31
N TRP A 26 -3.78 -9.26 10.91
CA TRP A 26 -3.36 -10.49 10.24
C TRP A 26 -4.48 -11.16 9.42
N ARG A 27 -5.73 -10.75 9.63
CA ARG A 27 -6.89 -11.28 8.88
C ARG A 27 -6.96 -10.65 7.50
N THR A 28 -7.40 -11.45 6.53
CA THR A 28 -7.58 -11.02 5.14
C THR A 28 -9.06 -10.90 4.77
N ASP A 29 -9.90 -10.58 5.74
CA ASP A 29 -11.36 -10.54 5.65
C ASP A 29 -11.94 -9.17 5.26
N GLN A 30 -11.14 -8.10 5.34
CA GLN A 30 -11.60 -6.77 4.91
C GLN A 30 -11.59 -6.72 3.38
N ARG A 31 -12.72 -7.06 2.78
CA ARG A 31 -12.96 -7.07 1.33
C ARG A 31 -14.30 -6.42 1.03
N LEU A 32 -14.45 -5.85 -0.17
CA LEU A 32 -15.76 -5.35 -0.59
C LEU A 32 -16.75 -6.51 -0.70
N PRO A 33 -18.03 -6.26 -0.40
CA PRO A 33 -19.11 -7.23 -0.63
C PRO A 33 -19.10 -7.72 -2.08
N ALA A 34 -19.38 -9.00 -2.30
CA ALA A 34 -19.37 -9.57 -3.64
C ALA A 34 -20.47 -8.97 -4.55
N ASN A 35 -21.67 -8.72 -4.00
CA ASN A 35 -22.84 -8.22 -4.74
C ASN A 35 -23.54 -7.12 -3.91
N PRO A 36 -22.95 -5.93 -3.78
CA PRO A 36 -23.66 -4.81 -3.16
C PRO A 36 -24.78 -4.32 -4.10
N ALA A 37 -25.84 -3.75 -3.54
CA ALA A 37 -26.93 -3.18 -4.31
C ALA A 37 -26.44 -2.03 -5.23
N ASP A 38 -27.08 -1.89 -6.39
CA ASP A 38 -26.82 -0.77 -7.28
C ASP A 38 -27.26 0.55 -6.61
N PRO A 39 -26.52 1.63 -6.78
CA PRO A 39 -26.93 2.93 -6.33
C PRO A 39 -28.18 3.40 -7.11
N ARG A 40 -29.00 4.25 -6.50
CA ARG A 40 -30.19 4.81 -7.17
C ARG A 40 -29.83 5.54 -8.47
N ARG A 41 -28.67 6.17 -8.50
CA ARG A 41 -28.06 6.84 -9.65
C ARG A 41 -26.57 6.52 -9.67
N TRP A 42 -26.04 6.26 -10.84
CA TRP A 42 -24.61 6.05 -11.03
C TRP A 42 -23.90 7.39 -11.16
N PRO A 43 -23.08 7.78 -10.15
CA PRO A 43 -22.38 9.07 -10.19
C PRO A 43 -21.27 9.07 -11.27
N SER A 44 -20.82 10.25 -11.66
CA SER A 44 -19.68 10.40 -12.57
C SER A 44 -18.36 10.10 -11.86
N VAL A 45 -17.44 9.43 -12.57
CA VAL A 45 -16.11 9.07 -12.07
C VAL A 45 -15.04 9.53 -13.06
N ALA A 46 -14.01 10.22 -12.57
CA ALA A 46 -12.80 10.52 -13.32
C ALA A 46 -11.60 9.76 -12.70
N ALA A 47 -10.97 8.87 -13.47
CA ALA A 47 -9.73 8.23 -13.07
C ALA A 47 -8.54 9.15 -13.37
N VAL A 48 -7.69 9.39 -12.40
CA VAL A 48 -6.48 10.22 -12.52
C VAL A 48 -5.25 9.34 -12.32
N ILE A 49 -4.40 9.29 -13.33
CA ILE A 49 -3.19 8.45 -13.40
C ILE A 49 -1.96 9.34 -13.47
N PRO A 50 -1.20 9.54 -12.39
CA PRO A 50 0.13 10.14 -12.47
C PRO A 50 1.09 9.13 -13.11
N ALA A 51 1.74 9.50 -14.22
CA ALA A 51 2.65 8.64 -14.96
C ALA A 51 4.00 9.32 -15.19
N ARG A 52 5.09 8.58 -14.98
CA ARG A 52 6.44 8.98 -15.34
C ARG A 52 7.25 7.75 -15.71
N ASN A 53 7.70 7.69 -16.97
CA ASN A 53 8.43 6.56 -17.51
C ASN A 53 7.70 5.23 -17.28
N GLU A 54 6.49 5.15 -17.86
CA GLU A 54 5.58 4.00 -17.74
C GLU A 54 5.19 3.39 -19.10
N ALA A 55 5.87 3.78 -20.20
CA ALA A 55 5.54 3.30 -21.54
C ALA A 55 5.47 1.76 -21.63
N ALA A 56 6.38 1.07 -20.95
CA ALA A 56 6.44 -0.39 -20.99
C ALA A 56 5.28 -1.09 -20.26
N ILE A 57 4.66 -0.45 -19.27
CA ILE A 57 3.63 -1.07 -18.42
C ILE A 57 2.20 -0.71 -18.88
N LEU A 58 2.00 0.47 -19.45
CA LEU A 58 0.70 0.97 -19.86
C LEU A 58 -0.08 0.03 -20.81
N PRO A 59 0.55 -0.69 -21.76
CA PRO A 59 -0.18 -1.64 -22.60
C PRO A 59 -0.86 -2.78 -21.83
N ALA A 60 -0.33 -3.16 -20.67
CA ALA A 60 -0.90 -4.19 -19.82
C ALA A 60 -1.99 -3.66 -18.84
N THR A 61 -2.01 -2.36 -18.54
CA THR A 61 -2.83 -1.78 -17.48
C THR A 61 -3.94 -0.87 -17.98
N LEU A 62 -3.62 0.12 -18.82
CA LEU A 62 -4.56 1.14 -19.28
C LEU A 62 -5.78 0.57 -20.02
N PRO A 63 -5.65 -0.44 -20.93
CA PRO A 63 -6.80 -1.06 -21.57
C PRO A 63 -7.79 -1.67 -20.56
N SER A 64 -7.31 -2.23 -19.45
CA SER A 64 -8.16 -2.83 -18.43
C SER A 64 -9.02 -1.80 -17.68
N LEU A 65 -8.51 -0.60 -17.51
CA LEU A 65 -9.24 0.52 -16.92
C LEU A 65 -10.24 1.12 -17.93
N LEU A 66 -9.86 1.23 -19.21
CA LEU A 66 -10.76 1.69 -20.26
C LEU A 66 -11.93 0.71 -20.53
N ALA A 67 -11.70 -0.58 -20.32
CA ALA A 67 -12.69 -1.63 -20.51
C ALA A 67 -13.60 -1.85 -19.29
N GLN A 68 -13.64 -0.93 -18.32
CA GLN A 68 -14.47 -1.10 -17.13
C GLN A 68 -15.96 -1.12 -17.49
N ASP A 69 -16.69 -2.10 -16.94
CA ASP A 69 -18.15 -2.12 -16.99
C ASP A 69 -18.70 -1.18 -15.91
N TYR A 70 -19.00 0.04 -16.33
CA TYR A 70 -19.54 1.09 -15.47
C TYR A 70 -20.68 1.84 -16.15
N ARG A 71 -21.84 1.91 -15.51
CA ARG A 71 -23.06 2.49 -16.10
C ARG A 71 -23.09 4.02 -16.05
N GLY A 72 -22.33 4.65 -15.16
CA GLY A 72 -22.22 6.11 -15.09
C GLY A 72 -21.20 6.66 -16.07
N THR A 73 -21.08 7.99 -16.11
CA THR A 73 -20.02 8.66 -16.86
C THR A 73 -18.66 8.31 -16.25
N PHE A 74 -17.74 7.82 -17.09
CA PHE A 74 -16.39 7.48 -16.70
C PHE A 74 -15.38 7.99 -17.71
N CYS A 75 -14.36 8.70 -17.25
CA CYS A 75 -13.25 9.16 -18.08
C CYS A 75 -11.90 8.88 -17.40
N VAL A 76 -10.84 8.91 -18.19
CA VAL A 76 -9.47 8.70 -17.72
C VAL A 76 -8.62 9.91 -18.08
N VAL A 77 -7.91 10.46 -17.10
CA VAL A 77 -6.94 11.54 -17.25
C VAL A 77 -5.58 10.99 -16.85
N LEU A 78 -4.66 10.89 -17.78
CA LEU A 78 -3.27 10.51 -17.53
C LEU A 78 -2.41 11.76 -17.57
N VAL A 79 -1.67 12.01 -16.49
CA VAL A 79 -0.70 13.11 -16.41
C VAL A 79 0.69 12.55 -16.64
N ASP A 80 1.27 12.94 -17.76
CA ASP A 80 2.66 12.60 -18.10
C ASP A 80 3.63 13.59 -17.42
N ASP A 81 4.24 13.16 -16.33
CA ASP A 81 5.18 13.98 -15.56
C ASP A 81 6.58 13.98 -16.21
N ASP A 82 6.66 14.57 -17.41
CA ASP A 82 7.93 14.76 -18.13
C ASP A 82 8.68 13.42 -18.35
N SER A 83 7.99 12.45 -18.94
CA SER A 83 8.56 11.15 -19.32
C SER A 83 9.49 11.28 -20.53
N THR A 84 10.51 10.42 -20.58
CA THR A 84 11.50 10.36 -21.65
C THR A 84 11.43 9.07 -22.48
N ASP A 85 10.48 8.17 -22.14
CA ASP A 85 10.37 6.83 -22.72
C ASP A 85 9.18 6.66 -23.69
N GLY A 86 8.48 7.75 -24.01
CA GLY A 86 7.30 7.68 -24.88
C GLY A 86 5.98 7.37 -24.15
N THR A 87 5.92 7.52 -22.84
CA THR A 87 4.71 7.27 -22.02
C THR A 87 3.47 7.99 -22.58
N ALA A 88 3.57 9.29 -22.91
CA ALA A 88 2.45 10.08 -23.42
C ALA A 88 1.92 9.55 -24.77
N GLN A 89 2.83 9.20 -25.69
CA GLN A 89 2.50 8.66 -27.00
C GLN A 89 1.80 7.31 -26.90
N VAL A 90 2.32 6.41 -26.04
CA VAL A 90 1.70 5.09 -25.76
C VAL A 90 0.31 5.27 -25.18
N ALA A 91 0.14 6.15 -24.19
CA ALA A 91 -1.16 6.42 -23.58
C ALA A 91 -2.18 6.97 -24.59
N ALA A 92 -1.76 7.92 -25.46
CA ALA A 92 -2.62 8.48 -26.49
C ALA A 92 -3.05 7.42 -27.52
N ALA A 93 -2.11 6.59 -27.98
CA ALA A 93 -2.40 5.50 -28.92
C ALA A 93 -3.39 4.48 -28.34
N LEU A 94 -3.22 4.08 -27.07
CA LEU A 94 -4.13 3.17 -26.38
C LEU A 94 -5.52 3.79 -26.17
N GLY A 95 -5.61 5.10 -25.96
CA GLY A 95 -6.88 5.81 -25.85
C GLY A 95 -7.64 5.94 -27.17
N GLN A 96 -6.96 5.87 -28.31
CA GLN A 96 -7.55 5.89 -29.64
C GLN A 96 -7.91 4.50 -30.18
N ALA A 97 -7.27 3.44 -29.65
CA ALA A 97 -7.53 2.07 -30.05
C ALA A 97 -8.98 1.70 -29.70
N ARG A 98 -9.83 1.54 -30.71
CA ARG A 98 -11.19 1.04 -30.57
C ARG A 98 -11.14 -0.46 -30.30
N PRO A 99 -11.53 -0.97 -29.14
CA PRO A 99 -11.85 -2.39 -29.01
C PRO A 99 -13.07 -2.64 -29.92
N GLY A 100 -13.02 -3.66 -30.75
CA GLY A 100 -13.91 -4.02 -31.84
C GLY A 100 -15.37 -3.57 -31.72
N GLN A 101 -15.98 -3.29 -32.86
CA GLN A 101 -17.34 -2.75 -33.06
C GLN A 101 -18.43 -3.72 -32.53
N ASP A 102 -18.44 -4.05 -31.28
CA ASP A 102 -19.55 -4.75 -30.66
C ASP A 102 -20.54 -3.68 -30.15
N GLN A 103 -21.67 -3.54 -30.90
CA GLN A 103 -22.73 -2.53 -30.66
C GLN A 103 -23.38 -2.67 -29.24
N ALA A 104 -23.10 -3.71 -28.52
CA ALA A 104 -23.61 -3.94 -27.16
C ALA A 104 -22.70 -3.35 -26.05
N ARG A 105 -21.54 -2.75 -26.39
CA ARG A 105 -20.61 -2.17 -25.40
C ARG A 105 -20.82 -0.66 -25.26
N PRO A 106 -20.67 -0.11 -24.02
CA PRO A 106 -20.70 1.33 -23.81
C PRO A 106 -19.64 2.02 -24.69
N PRO A 107 -19.87 3.30 -25.09
CA PRO A 107 -18.99 4.02 -26.02
C PRO A 107 -17.55 4.00 -25.51
N ALA A 108 -16.61 3.82 -26.45
CA ALA A 108 -15.18 3.77 -26.16
C ALA A 108 -14.77 4.96 -25.27
N ARG A 109 -14.22 4.65 -24.11
CA ARG A 109 -13.81 5.67 -23.15
C ARG A 109 -12.52 6.29 -23.63
N THR A 110 -12.46 7.60 -23.62
CA THR A 110 -11.29 8.36 -24.06
C THR A 110 -10.30 8.55 -22.93
N VAL A 111 -9.01 8.52 -23.29
CA VAL A 111 -7.93 8.98 -22.41
C VAL A 111 -7.59 10.42 -22.75
N ARG A 112 -7.66 11.29 -21.77
CA ARG A 112 -7.08 12.63 -21.87
C ARG A 112 -5.65 12.58 -21.33
N VAL A 113 -4.68 12.71 -22.21
CA VAL A 113 -3.27 12.85 -21.82
C VAL A 113 -2.98 14.33 -21.56
N VAL A 114 -2.42 14.63 -20.39
CA VAL A 114 -2.05 15.97 -19.93
C VAL A 114 -0.53 15.99 -19.77
N ALA A 115 0.12 16.92 -20.45
CA ALA A 115 1.53 17.19 -20.23
C ALA A 115 1.71 17.84 -18.84
N GLY A 116 2.55 17.23 -18.01
CA GLY A 116 2.86 17.73 -16.68
C GLY A 116 3.66 19.03 -16.74
N SER A 117 3.39 19.94 -15.83
CA SER A 117 4.19 21.13 -15.60
C SER A 117 5.28 20.91 -14.55
N PRO A 118 6.35 21.71 -14.53
CA PRO A 118 7.40 21.59 -13.53
C PRO A 118 6.86 21.57 -12.11
N THR A 119 7.43 20.70 -11.27
CA THR A 119 6.99 20.54 -9.88
C THR A 119 7.36 21.79 -9.05
N PRO A 120 6.39 22.51 -8.47
CA PRO A 120 6.67 23.67 -7.64
C PRO A 120 7.41 23.30 -6.35
N ALA A 121 8.14 24.26 -5.78
CA ALA A 121 8.82 24.06 -4.50
C ALA A 121 7.84 23.61 -3.40
N GLY A 122 8.23 22.59 -2.64
CA GLY A 122 7.44 22.03 -1.55
C GLY A 122 6.37 21.00 -1.98
N TRP A 123 6.27 20.69 -3.27
CA TRP A 123 5.44 19.60 -3.77
C TRP A 123 6.23 18.31 -3.98
N ALA A 124 5.63 17.19 -3.66
CA ALA A 124 6.08 15.87 -4.11
C ALA A 124 5.60 15.64 -5.55
N GLY A 125 6.49 15.16 -6.43
CA GLY A 125 6.18 15.04 -7.86
C GLY A 125 4.90 14.25 -8.16
N LYS A 126 4.69 13.11 -7.49
CA LYS A 126 3.46 12.32 -7.65
C LYS A 126 2.21 13.11 -7.24
N VAL A 127 2.24 13.79 -6.07
CA VAL A 127 1.09 14.57 -5.60
C VAL A 127 0.83 15.76 -6.52
N TRP A 128 1.88 16.38 -7.08
CA TRP A 128 1.74 17.43 -8.07
C TRP A 128 1.07 16.94 -9.36
N ALA A 129 1.49 15.77 -9.87
CA ALA A 129 0.85 15.14 -11.02
C ALA A 129 -0.62 14.78 -10.73
N MET A 130 -0.93 14.26 -9.55
CA MET A 130 -2.31 14.04 -9.11
C MET A 130 -3.13 15.33 -9.09
N ALA A 131 -2.56 16.44 -8.59
CA ALA A 131 -3.24 17.74 -8.55
C ALA A 131 -3.49 18.31 -9.95
N GLN A 132 -2.56 18.15 -10.88
CA GLN A 132 -2.76 18.54 -12.27
C GLN A 132 -3.87 17.71 -12.95
N GLY A 133 -3.87 16.40 -12.70
CA GLY A 133 -4.90 15.50 -13.20
C GLY A 133 -6.29 15.83 -12.64
N LEU A 134 -6.37 16.16 -11.36
CA LEU A 134 -7.62 16.60 -10.71
C LEU A 134 -8.18 17.88 -11.34
N ARG A 135 -7.30 18.86 -11.64
CA ARG A 135 -7.71 20.12 -12.32
C ARG A 135 -8.13 19.87 -13.78
N ALA A 136 -7.50 18.93 -14.46
CA ALA A 136 -7.81 18.58 -15.83
C ALA A 136 -9.02 17.64 -15.97
N ALA A 137 -9.39 16.95 -14.87
CA ALA A 137 -10.56 16.09 -14.86
C ALA A 137 -11.84 16.93 -15.01
N PRO A 138 -12.87 16.43 -15.75
CA PRO A 138 -14.18 17.05 -15.78
C PRO A 138 -14.76 17.07 -14.37
N ASP A 139 -15.84 17.82 -14.20
CA ASP A 139 -16.56 17.86 -12.93
C ASP A 139 -17.26 16.52 -12.66
N ALA A 140 -16.50 15.62 -12.03
CA ALA A 140 -16.93 14.27 -11.65
C ALA A 140 -17.15 14.19 -10.14
N GLU A 141 -18.18 13.46 -9.74
CA GLU A 141 -18.54 13.29 -8.33
C GLU A 141 -17.50 12.48 -7.55
N TYR A 142 -16.85 11.55 -8.22
CA TYR A 142 -15.76 10.76 -7.68
C TYR A 142 -14.49 10.88 -8.50
N ILE A 143 -13.37 10.92 -7.82
CA ILE A 143 -12.03 10.82 -8.40
C ILE A 143 -11.42 9.48 -8.01
N LEU A 144 -11.03 8.69 -8.99
CA LEU A 144 -10.26 7.46 -8.80
C LEU A 144 -8.78 7.76 -9.02
N PHE A 145 -8.03 8.02 -7.96
CA PHE A 145 -6.57 8.05 -8.07
C PHE A 145 -6.04 6.62 -8.17
N THR A 146 -5.22 6.36 -9.19
CA THR A 146 -4.64 5.04 -9.45
C THR A 146 -3.25 5.16 -10.05
N ASP A 147 -2.36 4.23 -9.69
CA ASP A 147 -1.03 4.17 -10.27
C ASP A 147 -1.07 3.59 -11.70
N ALA A 148 -0.11 3.96 -12.55
CA ALA A 148 -0.05 3.56 -13.95
C ALA A 148 0.18 2.05 -14.15
N ASP A 149 0.70 1.36 -13.14
CA ASP A 149 0.99 -0.07 -13.18
C ASP A 149 -0.16 -0.96 -12.67
N ILE A 150 -1.33 -0.40 -12.45
CA ILE A 150 -2.47 -1.12 -11.89
C ILE A 150 -3.41 -1.63 -12.99
N GLY A 151 -3.61 -2.94 -13.00
CA GLY A 151 -4.63 -3.61 -13.82
C GLY A 151 -5.92 -3.85 -13.04
N TYR A 152 -7.05 -3.70 -13.71
CA TYR A 152 -8.39 -3.79 -13.15
C TYR A 152 -9.19 -4.93 -13.78
N ARG A 153 -9.87 -5.75 -13.00
CA ARG A 153 -10.91 -6.64 -13.54
C ARG A 153 -12.15 -5.84 -13.92
N ALA A 154 -12.90 -6.33 -14.90
CA ALA A 154 -14.18 -5.73 -15.28
C ALA A 154 -15.12 -5.56 -14.07
N GLY A 155 -15.89 -4.46 -14.06
CA GLY A 155 -16.83 -4.17 -12.96
C GLY A 155 -16.19 -3.66 -11.66
N THR A 156 -14.87 -3.53 -11.57
CA THR A 156 -14.21 -3.08 -10.34
C THR A 156 -14.59 -1.65 -9.97
N VAL A 157 -14.64 -0.73 -10.94
CA VAL A 157 -15.07 0.67 -10.71
C VAL A 157 -16.50 0.71 -10.19
N ALA A 158 -17.39 -0.12 -10.77
CA ALA A 158 -18.77 -0.24 -10.27
C ALA A 158 -18.83 -0.73 -8.82
N ALA A 159 -18.01 -1.73 -8.46
CA ALA A 159 -17.95 -2.25 -7.10
C ALA A 159 -17.44 -1.20 -6.09
N LEU A 160 -16.45 -0.40 -6.47
CA LEU A 160 -15.95 0.70 -5.63
C LEU A 160 -17.04 1.76 -5.39
N VAL A 161 -17.76 2.15 -6.44
CA VAL A 161 -18.85 3.14 -6.34
C VAL A 161 -20.02 2.61 -5.51
N ARG A 162 -20.45 1.36 -5.76
CA ARG A 162 -21.48 0.74 -4.90
C ARG A 162 -21.10 0.79 -3.43
N ALA A 163 -19.86 0.45 -3.11
CA ALA A 163 -19.37 0.50 -1.74
C ALA A 163 -19.30 1.92 -1.17
N ALA A 164 -19.00 2.91 -2.00
CA ALA A 164 -18.98 4.31 -1.57
C ALA A 164 -20.39 4.83 -1.29
N GLU A 165 -21.34 4.54 -2.18
CA GLU A 165 -22.74 5.01 -2.07
C GLU A 165 -23.50 4.26 -0.96
N ALA A 166 -23.29 2.95 -0.78
CA ALA A 166 -24.03 2.15 0.20
C ALA A 166 -23.85 2.64 1.65
N ASP A 167 -22.65 3.11 1.98
CA ASP A 167 -22.30 3.51 3.36
C ASP A 167 -21.90 4.99 3.46
N ASP A 168 -22.18 5.79 2.44
CA ASP A 168 -21.78 7.20 2.35
C ASP A 168 -20.30 7.42 2.67
N ARG A 169 -19.44 6.66 1.98
CA ARG A 169 -17.99 6.72 2.20
C ARG A 169 -17.37 7.82 1.36
N VAL A 170 -16.48 8.57 1.98
CA VAL A 170 -15.71 9.63 1.30
C VAL A 170 -14.45 9.08 0.62
N LEU A 171 -13.98 7.92 1.08
CA LEU A 171 -12.82 7.20 0.53
C LEU A 171 -13.09 5.69 0.54
N VAL A 172 -12.95 5.06 -0.63
CA VAL A 172 -12.89 3.61 -0.77
C VAL A 172 -11.56 3.26 -1.45
N SER A 173 -10.69 2.58 -0.72
CA SER A 173 -9.36 2.20 -1.20
C SER A 173 -9.18 0.69 -1.15
N GLN A 174 -8.51 0.14 -2.15
CA GLN A 174 -8.17 -1.27 -2.20
C GLN A 174 -6.68 -1.46 -2.38
N MET A 175 -6.09 -2.29 -1.51
CA MET A 175 -4.72 -2.75 -1.65
C MET A 175 -4.64 -3.68 -2.87
N ALA A 176 -4.02 -3.20 -3.94
CA ALA A 176 -3.79 -4.02 -5.13
C ALA A 176 -2.95 -5.26 -4.79
N LEU A 177 -3.30 -6.38 -5.40
CA LEU A 177 -2.48 -7.59 -5.29
C LEU A 177 -1.18 -7.37 -6.06
N LEU A 178 -0.07 -7.29 -5.35
CA LEU A 178 1.24 -7.15 -5.96
C LEU A 178 1.68 -8.48 -6.57
N ARG A 179 2.53 -8.46 -7.60
CA ARG A 179 3.07 -9.67 -8.22
C ARG A 179 3.93 -10.46 -7.23
N ALA A 180 3.81 -11.79 -7.29
CA ALA A 180 4.58 -12.73 -6.49
C ALA A 180 5.00 -13.95 -7.33
N ASP A 181 5.65 -13.71 -8.47
CA ASP A 181 5.99 -14.73 -9.47
C ASP A 181 7.39 -15.33 -9.25
N THR A 182 8.34 -14.49 -8.83
CA THR A 182 9.74 -14.89 -8.58
C THR A 182 9.96 -15.34 -7.12
N GLY A 183 11.09 -15.97 -6.85
CA GLY A 183 11.45 -16.40 -5.49
C GLY A 183 11.50 -15.24 -4.49
N TRP A 184 12.08 -14.10 -4.90
CA TRP A 184 12.18 -12.91 -4.07
C TRP A 184 10.82 -12.24 -3.84
N GLU A 185 10.00 -12.15 -4.88
CA GLU A 185 8.64 -11.62 -4.74
C GLU A 185 7.80 -12.50 -3.81
N ARG A 186 7.83 -13.84 -3.99
CA ARG A 186 7.11 -14.79 -3.11
C ARG A 186 7.57 -14.74 -1.66
N LEU A 187 8.80 -14.30 -1.40
CA LEU A 187 9.33 -14.16 -0.05
C LEU A 187 8.90 -12.82 0.57
N LEU A 188 9.06 -11.71 -0.15
CA LEU A 188 9.00 -10.36 0.42
C LEU A 188 7.66 -9.67 0.20
N VAL A 189 6.99 -9.89 -0.93
CA VAL A 189 5.76 -9.15 -1.27
C VAL A 189 4.59 -9.45 -0.32
N PRO A 190 4.26 -10.69 0.05
CA PRO A 190 3.21 -10.95 1.02
C PRO A 190 3.52 -10.32 2.38
N ALA A 191 4.79 -10.31 2.78
CA ALA A 191 5.21 -9.68 4.02
C ALA A 191 5.13 -8.15 3.96
N PHE A 192 5.33 -7.53 2.80
CA PHE A 192 5.09 -6.09 2.62
C PHE A 192 3.65 -5.72 2.97
N VAL A 193 2.67 -6.43 2.42
CA VAL A 193 1.25 -6.19 2.70
C VAL A 193 0.89 -6.54 4.14
N TYR A 194 1.49 -7.60 4.70
CA TYR A 194 1.32 -7.97 6.10
C TYR A 194 1.84 -6.89 7.06
N PHE A 195 3.03 -6.34 6.82
CA PHE A 195 3.58 -5.24 7.63
C PHE A 195 2.78 -3.95 7.45
N PHE A 196 2.31 -3.65 6.24
CA PHE A 196 1.41 -2.52 6.02
C PHE A 196 0.11 -2.68 6.84
N ALA A 197 -0.51 -3.87 6.82
CA ALA A 197 -1.70 -4.15 7.63
C ALA A 197 -1.42 -4.10 9.15
N MET A 198 -0.21 -4.45 9.60
CA MET A 198 0.20 -4.32 11.01
C MET A 198 0.33 -2.85 11.43
N LEU A 199 0.88 -2.00 10.55
CA LEU A 199 0.99 -0.55 10.77
C LEU A 199 -0.39 0.11 10.76
N TYR A 200 -1.23 -0.26 9.78
CA TYR A 200 -2.56 0.28 9.53
C TYR A 200 -3.62 -0.82 9.53
N PRO A 201 -3.99 -1.39 10.69
CA PRO A 201 -5.02 -2.43 10.73
C PRO A 201 -6.30 -1.99 10.03
N PHE A 202 -6.67 -2.69 8.94
CA PHE A 202 -7.75 -2.26 8.06
C PHE A 202 -9.07 -2.10 8.80
N ARG A 203 -9.37 -2.99 9.76
CA ARG A 203 -10.54 -2.84 10.62
C ARG A 203 -10.56 -1.54 11.44
N LEU A 204 -9.39 -1.05 11.85
CA LEU A 204 -9.27 0.23 12.55
C LEU A 204 -9.37 1.41 11.57
N VAL A 205 -8.81 1.28 10.36
CA VAL A 205 -9.01 2.28 9.30
C VAL A 205 -10.51 2.40 8.98
N ASN A 206 -11.21 1.28 8.88
CA ASN A 206 -12.62 1.22 8.50
C ASN A 206 -13.58 1.64 9.63
N ARG A 207 -13.10 1.68 10.88
CA ARG A 207 -13.90 2.08 12.03
C ARG A 207 -14.04 3.61 12.10
N PRO A 208 -15.26 4.17 12.00
CA PRO A 208 -15.48 5.58 12.26
C PRO A 208 -14.97 5.95 13.68
N GLY A 209 -14.43 7.10 13.89
CA GLY A 209 -13.91 7.54 15.18
C GLY A 209 -12.56 6.93 15.61
N ALA A 210 -12.02 5.89 14.94
CA ALA A 210 -10.66 5.45 15.18
C ALA A 210 -9.65 6.43 14.54
N ARG A 211 -8.55 6.69 15.24
CA ARG A 211 -7.48 7.59 14.73
C ARG A 211 -6.65 6.99 13.60
N THR A 212 -6.69 5.68 13.44
CA THR A 212 -5.94 4.98 12.39
C THR A 212 -6.54 5.34 11.03
N ALA A 213 -5.71 5.88 10.15
CA ALA A 213 -6.08 6.26 8.79
C ALA A 213 -4.99 5.85 7.81
N ALA A 214 -5.39 5.30 6.68
CA ALA A 214 -4.51 4.98 5.56
C ALA A 214 -5.36 4.74 4.30
N ALA A 215 -4.71 4.78 3.14
CA ALA A 215 -5.20 4.26 1.88
C ALA A 215 -4.07 3.49 1.20
N ALA A 216 -4.35 2.85 0.09
CA ALA A 216 -3.37 2.17 -0.76
C ALA A 216 -3.33 2.86 -2.13
N GLY A 217 -2.17 3.38 -2.49
CA GLY A 217 -1.98 4.31 -3.62
C GLY A 217 -2.39 3.77 -4.99
N GLY A 218 -2.38 2.44 -5.15
CA GLY A 218 -2.80 1.79 -6.39
C GLY A 218 -4.29 1.97 -6.72
N CYS A 219 -5.16 2.21 -5.72
CA CYS A 219 -6.59 2.40 -5.95
C CYS A 219 -7.25 3.17 -4.81
N MET A 220 -7.63 4.41 -5.08
CA MET A 220 -8.27 5.32 -4.11
C MET A 220 -9.45 6.04 -4.79
N LEU A 221 -10.66 5.53 -4.61
CA LEU A 221 -11.88 6.23 -5.02
C LEU A 221 -12.25 7.26 -3.94
N VAL A 222 -12.26 8.53 -4.29
CA VAL A 222 -12.45 9.66 -3.38
C VAL A 222 -13.65 10.48 -3.83
N ARG A 223 -14.57 10.81 -2.92
CA ARG A 223 -15.65 11.75 -3.19
C ARG A 223 -15.05 13.16 -3.36
N ARG A 224 -15.22 13.77 -4.54
CA ARG A 224 -14.60 15.06 -4.89
C ARG A 224 -14.93 16.14 -3.86
N GLN A 225 -16.21 16.31 -3.53
CA GLN A 225 -16.65 17.31 -2.56
C GLN A 225 -15.98 17.16 -1.19
N ALA A 226 -15.78 15.91 -0.73
CA ALA A 226 -15.08 15.66 0.55
C ALA A 226 -13.59 16.03 0.46
N LEU A 227 -12.94 15.78 -0.67
CA LEU A 227 -11.55 16.19 -0.89
C LEU A 227 -11.41 17.72 -0.90
N GLU A 228 -12.31 18.41 -1.59
CA GLU A 228 -12.33 19.89 -1.66
C GLU A 228 -12.60 20.49 -0.28
N ALA A 229 -13.59 19.98 0.45
CA ALA A 229 -13.88 20.41 1.82
C ALA A 229 -12.72 20.16 2.79
N ALA A 230 -11.89 19.14 2.54
CA ALA A 230 -10.67 18.86 3.30
C ALA A 230 -9.49 19.81 2.95
N GLY A 231 -9.66 20.70 1.97
CA GLY A 231 -8.63 21.64 1.48
C GLY A 231 -7.78 21.09 0.34
N GLY A 232 -8.22 20.00 -0.29
CA GLY A 232 -7.61 19.46 -1.51
C GLY A 232 -6.23 18.84 -1.30
N LEU A 233 -5.58 18.52 -2.41
CA LEU A 233 -4.24 17.91 -2.41
C LEU A 233 -3.14 18.88 -1.93
N ASP A 234 -3.41 20.18 -1.90
CA ASP A 234 -2.51 21.20 -1.35
C ASP A 234 -2.15 20.93 0.11
N ARG A 235 -3.06 20.35 0.90
CA ARG A 235 -2.85 19.98 2.30
C ARG A 235 -1.80 18.86 2.48
N ILE A 236 -1.62 18.05 1.45
CA ILE A 236 -0.67 16.94 1.45
C ILE A 236 0.44 17.11 0.40
N ARG A 237 0.62 18.33 -0.13
CA ARG A 237 1.53 18.63 -1.26
C ARG A 237 2.92 18.05 -1.12
N GLY A 238 3.51 18.06 0.09
CA GLY A 238 4.85 17.53 0.38
C GLY A 238 4.87 16.06 0.81
N ALA A 239 3.74 15.36 0.77
CA ALA A 239 3.67 13.99 1.24
C ALA A 239 4.43 13.03 0.31
N ARG A 240 5.38 12.29 0.87
CA ARG A 240 6.12 11.23 0.16
C ARG A 240 5.39 9.90 0.18
N ILE A 241 4.48 9.72 1.13
CA ILE A 241 3.56 8.60 1.24
C ILE A 241 2.16 9.21 1.07
N ASP A 242 1.82 9.43 -0.20
CA ASP A 242 0.63 10.19 -0.63
C ASP A 242 -0.68 9.53 -0.20
N ASP A 243 -0.75 8.22 -0.25
CA ASP A 243 -1.93 7.43 0.06
C ASP A 243 -2.28 7.47 1.57
N VAL A 244 -1.29 7.28 2.43
CA VAL A 244 -1.49 7.40 3.89
C VAL A 244 -1.86 8.83 4.26
N ALA A 245 -1.21 9.81 3.63
CA ALA A 245 -1.50 11.22 3.87
C ALA A 245 -2.91 11.60 3.42
N LEU A 246 -3.36 11.11 2.25
CA LEU A 246 -4.72 11.32 1.74
C LEU A 246 -5.77 10.66 2.63
N GLY A 247 -5.53 9.42 3.05
CA GLY A 247 -6.40 8.73 4.00
C GLY A 247 -6.53 9.47 5.32
N GLY A 248 -5.40 10.00 5.83
CA GLY A 248 -5.36 10.83 7.05
C GLY A 248 -6.12 12.15 6.90
N LEU A 249 -5.92 12.84 5.78
CA LEU A 249 -6.61 14.09 5.46
C LEU A 249 -8.12 13.89 5.43
N LEU A 250 -8.61 12.93 4.66
CA LEU A 250 -10.05 12.72 4.49
C LEU A 250 -10.72 12.26 5.78
N LYS A 251 -10.07 11.36 6.52
CA LYS A 251 -10.62 10.85 7.79
C LYS A 251 -10.64 11.92 8.89
N GLY A 252 -9.68 12.84 8.87
CA GLY A 252 -9.55 13.91 9.87
C GLY A 252 -10.34 15.17 9.55
N ALA A 253 -10.81 15.37 8.31
CA ALA A 253 -11.40 16.63 7.86
C ALA A 253 -12.78 16.93 8.46
N ALA A 254 -13.60 15.91 8.73
CA ALA A 254 -14.91 16.08 9.36
C ALA A 254 -15.24 14.90 10.27
N ALA A 255 -15.93 15.19 11.36
CA ALA A 255 -16.49 14.17 12.23
C ALA A 255 -17.49 13.31 11.43
N GLY A 256 -17.30 12.00 11.43
CA GLY A 256 -18.16 11.07 10.71
C GLY A 256 -17.70 10.68 9.31
N ASN A 257 -16.64 11.27 8.77
CA ASN A 257 -16.08 10.84 7.48
C ASN A 257 -15.75 9.34 7.51
N ARG A 258 -16.39 8.60 6.61
CA ARG A 258 -16.24 7.15 6.49
C ARG A 258 -15.21 6.83 5.43
N CYS A 259 -14.06 6.32 5.87
CA CYS A 259 -13.02 5.80 4.99
C CYS A 259 -13.02 4.27 5.06
N TRP A 260 -12.76 3.63 3.95
CA TRP A 260 -12.65 2.18 3.86
C TRP A 260 -11.38 1.78 3.13
N LEU A 261 -10.67 0.81 3.69
CA LEU A 261 -9.48 0.19 3.11
C LEU A 261 -9.62 -1.32 3.21
N GLY A 262 -9.36 -2.03 2.13
CA GLY A 262 -9.44 -3.48 2.14
C GLY A 262 -8.53 -4.15 1.10
N LEU A 263 -8.50 -5.47 1.19
CA LEU A 263 -7.79 -6.35 0.27
C LEU A 263 -8.69 -6.72 -0.92
N THR A 264 -8.06 -6.97 -2.05
CA THR A 264 -8.74 -7.39 -3.27
C THR A 264 -7.89 -8.34 -4.10
N THR A 265 -8.55 -9.12 -4.95
CA THR A 265 -7.93 -9.84 -6.06
C THR A 265 -8.43 -9.33 -7.42
N ALA A 266 -9.28 -8.29 -7.41
CA ALA A 266 -9.83 -7.69 -8.62
C ALA A 266 -8.92 -6.58 -9.20
N ILE A 267 -7.94 -6.14 -8.43
CA ILE A 267 -6.98 -5.10 -8.79
C ILE A 267 -5.58 -5.67 -8.54
N SER A 268 -4.68 -5.56 -9.51
CA SER A 268 -3.32 -6.09 -9.37
C SER A 268 -2.28 -5.13 -9.96
N SER A 269 -1.14 -4.99 -9.29
CA SER A 269 0.02 -4.32 -9.88
C SER A 269 0.68 -5.25 -10.89
N GLN A 270 0.93 -4.73 -12.08
CA GLN A 270 1.60 -5.44 -13.16
C GLN A 270 3.13 -5.25 -13.12
N ARG A 271 3.63 -4.44 -12.19
CA ARG A 271 5.07 -4.16 -12.05
C ARG A 271 5.82 -5.37 -11.52
N PRO A 272 6.77 -5.91 -12.27
CA PRO A 272 7.61 -7.02 -11.81
C PRO A 272 8.77 -6.49 -10.95
N TYR A 273 9.18 -7.30 -9.97
CA TYR A 273 10.39 -7.09 -9.15
C TYR A 273 11.27 -8.35 -9.15
N PRO A 274 11.81 -8.77 -10.30
CA PRO A 274 12.50 -10.06 -10.42
C PRO A 274 13.79 -10.14 -9.59
N ARG A 275 14.41 -9.02 -9.21
CA ARG A 275 15.65 -8.97 -8.45
C ARG A 275 15.43 -8.41 -7.06
N LEU A 276 16.16 -8.96 -6.07
CA LEU A 276 16.12 -8.48 -4.68
C LEU A 276 16.38 -6.97 -4.58
N ALA A 277 17.34 -6.45 -5.35
CA ALA A 277 17.67 -5.03 -5.34
C ALA A 277 16.46 -4.11 -5.63
N GLN A 278 15.57 -4.54 -6.55
CA GLN A 278 14.38 -3.77 -6.91
C GLN A 278 13.34 -3.73 -5.78
N LEU A 279 13.12 -4.87 -5.10
CA LEU A 279 12.28 -4.94 -3.90
C LEU A 279 12.89 -4.16 -2.75
N TRP A 280 14.22 -4.25 -2.59
CA TRP A 280 14.96 -3.47 -1.62
C TRP A 280 14.73 -1.97 -1.83
N ASP A 281 14.90 -1.50 -3.07
CA ASP A 281 14.70 -0.10 -3.44
C ASP A 281 13.24 0.34 -3.24
N MET A 282 12.27 -0.52 -3.54
CA MET A 282 10.85 -0.24 -3.33
C MET A 282 10.57 0.06 -1.85
N VAL A 283 11.10 -0.76 -0.92
CA VAL A 283 10.90 -0.58 0.52
C VAL A 283 11.77 0.57 1.06
N ALA A 284 13.06 0.59 0.72
CA ALA A 284 14.00 1.58 1.23
C ALA A 284 13.65 3.03 0.81
N ARG A 285 12.89 3.20 -0.27
CA ARG A 285 12.43 4.52 -0.73
C ARG A 285 11.54 5.24 0.30
N SER A 286 10.73 4.51 1.07
CA SER A 286 9.72 5.09 1.97
C SER A 286 9.85 4.69 3.45
N ALA A 287 10.65 3.68 3.78
CA ALA A 287 10.69 3.13 5.14
C ALA A 287 11.07 4.17 6.21
N TYR A 288 12.08 5.01 5.97
CA TYR A 288 12.46 6.04 6.93
C TYR A 288 11.50 7.23 6.94
N THR A 289 10.81 7.51 5.83
CA THR A 289 9.71 8.48 5.79
C THR A 289 8.57 8.05 6.71
N GLN A 290 8.25 6.75 6.73
CA GLN A 290 7.25 6.17 7.64
C GLN A 290 7.60 6.40 9.12
N LEU A 291 8.88 6.47 9.45
CA LEU A 291 9.40 6.78 10.80
C LEU A 291 9.55 8.29 11.04
N ARG A 292 9.00 9.15 10.16
CA ARG A 292 9.09 10.62 10.24
C ARG A 292 10.54 11.12 10.37
N TYR A 293 11.48 10.41 9.78
CA TYR A 293 12.92 10.68 9.82
C TYR A 293 13.52 10.72 11.24
N SER A 294 12.90 10.03 12.21
CA SER A 294 13.36 9.98 13.60
C SER A 294 14.39 8.87 13.79
N PRO A 295 15.63 9.18 14.19
CA PRO A 295 16.63 8.16 14.54
C PRO A 295 16.20 7.28 15.71
N ALA A 296 15.51 7.85 16.71
CA ALA A 296 14.98 7.09 17.83
C ALA A 296 13.90 6.09 17.42
N ALA A 297 12.98 6.50 16.50
CA ALA A 297 12.00 5.60 15.94
C ALA A 297 12.66 4.50 15.10
N LEU A 298 13.74 4.81 14.36
CA LEU A 298 14.53 3.82 13.64
C LEU A 298 15.14 2.80 14.59
N ALA A 299 15.83 3.25 15.63
CA ALA A 299 16.43 2.37 16.63
C ALA A 299 15.39 1.49 17.30
N GLY A 300 14.27 2.07 17.73
CA GLY A 300 13.14 1.34 18.31
C GLY A 300 12.51 0.31 17.36
N THR A 301 12.37 0.66 16.07
CA THR A 301 11.85 -0.27 15.05
C THR A 301 12.81 -1.44 14.83
N VAL A 302 14.10 -1.17 14.66
CA VAL A 302 15.11 -2.24 14.48
C VAL A 302 15.17 -3.14 15.72
N ALA A 303 15.27 -2.55 16.92
CA ALA A 303 15.27 -3.31 18.16
C ALA A 303 13.99 -4.15 18.34
N GLY A 304 12.83 -3.56 18.01
CA GLY A 304 11.54 -4.25 18.03
C GLY A 304 11.46 -5.42 17.07
N LEU A 305 11.93 -5.23 15.83
CA LEU A 305 12.01 -6.31 14.83
C LEU A 305 12.92 -7.45 15.29
N LEU A 306 14.10 -7.14 15.83
CA LEU A 306 15.02 -8.14 16.33
C LEU A 306 14.43 -8.89 17.54
N TRP A 307 13.84 -8.16 18.48
CA TRP A 307 13.25 -8.76 19.68
C TRP A 307 12.02 -9.60 19.35
N LEU A 308 11.09 -9.09 18.59
CA LEU A 308 9.81 -9.78 18.31
C LEU A 308 9.98 -10.93 17.31
N TYR A 309 10.84 -10.79 16.31
CA TYR A 309 10.92 -11.75 15.21
C TYR A 309 12.09 -12.71 15.32
N LEU A 310 13.27 -12.28 15.83
CA LEU A 310 14.45 -13.14 15.91
C LEU A 310 14.56 -13.89 17.24
N LEU A 311 14.23 -13.23 18.36
CA LEU A 311 14.39 -13.87 19.66
C LEU A 311 13.59 -15.17 19.83
N PRO A 312 12.29 -15.26 19.42
CA PRO A 312 11.52 -16.49 19.58
C PRO A 312 12.14 -17.71 18.86
N PRO A 313 12.46 -17.66 17.56
CA PRO A 313 13.08 -18.81 16.89
C PRO A 313 14.49 -19.13 17.44
N ALA A 314 15.30 -18.12 17.78
CA ALA A 314 16.62 -18.33 18.37
C ALA A 314 16.51 -19.03 19.74
N ALA A 315 15.55 -18.61 20.56
CA ALA A 315 15.29 -19.23 21.86
C ALA A 315 14.73 -20.65 21.72
N ALA A 316 13.89 -20.89 20.73
CA ALA A 316 13.40 -22.25 20.43
C ALA A 316 14.55 -23.20 20.10
N VAL A 317 15.43 -22.79 19.19
CA VAL A 317 16.60 -23.60 18.78
C VAL A 317 17.56 -23.81 19.94
N ALA A 318 17.92 -22.72 20.65
CA ALA A 318 18.84 -22.81 21.80
C ALA A 318 18.25 -23.64 22.94
N GLY A 319 16.94 -23.50 23.19
CA GLY A 319 16.25 -24.28 24.22
C GLY A 319 16.18 -25.78 23.89
N LEU A 320 15.88 -26.13 22.65
CA LEU A 320 15.89 -27.54 22.19
C LEU A 320 17.29 -28.14 22.25
N ALA A 321 18.32 -27.41 21.85
CA ALA A 321 19.70 -27.85 21.93
C ALA A 321 20.12 -28.04 23.41
N GLY A 322 19.73 -27.14 24.32
CA GLY A 322 19.98 -27.25 25.75
C GLY A 322 19.30 -28.47 26.40
N LEU A 323 18.07 -28.78 25.99
CA LEU A 323 17.36 -29.99 26.41
C LEU A 323 18.10 -31.25 25.95
N ALA A 324 18.56 -31.30 24.71
CA ALA A 324 19.37 -32.42 24.20
C ALA A 324 20.70 -32.58 24.95
N ALA A 325 21.24 -31.49 25.52
CA ALA A 325 22.43 -31.50 26.37
C ALA A 325 22.13 -31.73 27.86
N GLY A 326 20.91 -32.08 28.23
CA GLY A 326 20.51 -32.39 29.61
C GLY A 326 20.27 -31.20 30.54
N VAL A 327 20.14 -29.99 29.98
CA VAL A 327 19.89 -28.76 30.76
C VAL A 327 18.39 -28.60 31.02
N GLY A 328 17.89 -29.01 32.18
CA GLY A 328 16.43 -29.01 32.48
C GLY A 328 15.74 -27.65 32.34
N ALA A 329 16.41 -26.56 32.74
CA ALA A 329 15.88 -25.21 32.62
C ALA A 329 15.73 -24.74 31.16
N ALA A 330 16.34 -25.43 30.17
CA ALA A 330 16.24 -25.10 28.75
C ALA A 330 14.85 -25.37 28.18
N GLY A 331 14.04 -26.26 28.83
CA GLY A 331 12.67 -26.55 28.42
C GLY A 331 11.76 -25.32 28.39
N TRP A 332 11.87 -24.45 29.38
CA TRP A 332 11.11 -23.22 29.45
C TRP A 332 11.49 -22.23 28.32
N LEU A 333 12.78 -22.18 28.00
CA LEU A 333 13.26 -21.34 26.86
C LEU A 333 12.74 -21.87 25.54
N ALA A 334 12.79 -23.19 25.33
CA ALA A 334 12.24 -23.84 24.13
C ALA A 334 10.73 -23.57 24.01
N ALA A 335 9.97 -23.78 25.09
CA ALA A 335 8.53 -23.60 25.12
C ALA A 335 8.12 -22.14 24.79
N ALA A 336 8.74 -21.16 25.44
CA ALA A 336 8.47 -19.74 25.19
C ALA A 336 8.85 -19.34 23.75
N GLY A 337 9.99 -19.82 23.26
CA GLY A 337 10.45 -19.57 21.90
C GLY A 337 9.51 -20.16 20.85
N LEU A 338 9.13 -21.42 20.99
CA LEU A 338 8.20 -22.11 20.11
C LEU A 338 6.82 -21.44 20.12
N ALA A 339 6.30 -21.05 21.28
CA ALA A 339 5.01 -20.37 21.39
C ALA A 339 5.02 -19.05 20.61
N GLY A 340 6.02 -18.19 20.82
CA GLY A 340 6.14 -16.92 20.10
C GLY A 340 6.28 -17.12 18.58
N TRP A 341 7.12 -18.08 18.16
CA TRP A 341 7.34 -18.38 16.73
C TRP A 341 6.11 -19.00 16.08
N ALA A 342 5.37 -19.86 16.79
CA ALA A 342 4.13 -20.44 16.31
C ALA A 342 3.04 -19.38 16.13
N ILE A 343 2.82 -18.48 17.11
CA ILE A 343 1.85 -17.38 17.00
C ILE A 343 2.21 -16.50 15.81
N MET A 344 3.46 -16.09 15.68
CA MET A 344 3.97 -15.32 14.53
C MET A 344 3.64 -16.01 13.21
N SER A 345 3.94 -17.31 13.11
CA SER A 345 3.68 -18.10 11.89
C SER A 345 2.18 -18.19 11.58
N VAL A 346 1.34 -18.41 12.59
CA VAL A 346 -0.12 -18.47 12.43
C VAL A 346 -0.68 -17.15 11.93
N THR A 347 -0.21 -16.02 12.43
CA THR A 347 -0.67 -14.69 11.96
C THR A 347 -0.33 -14.42 10.50
N TYR A 348 0.68 -15.08 9.94
CA TYR A 348 1.10 -14.89 8.55
C TYR A 348 0.36 -15.81 7.54
N LEU A 349 -0.23 -16.90 8.01
CA LEU A 349 -0.93 -17.88 7.15
C LEU A 349 -2.03 -17.26 6.27
N PRO A 350 -2.92 -16.37 6.74
CA PRO A 350 -3.95 -15.79 5.88
C PRO A 350 -3.37 -14.98 4.72
N MET A 351 -2.26 -14.28 4.94
CA MET A 351 -1.58 -13.53 3.89
C MET A 351 -0.96 -14.45 2.83
N LEU A 352 -0.32 -15.54 3.24
CA LEU A 352 0.19 -16.56 2.31
C LEU A 352 -0.95 -17.18 1.48
N ARG A 353 -2.09 -17.46 2.09
CA ARG A 353 -3.28 -17.97 1.37
C ARG A 353 -3.82 -16.97 0.35
N LEU A 354 -3.83 -15.67 0.68
CA LEU A 354 -4.23 -14.61 -0.25
C LEU A 354 -3.36 -14.63 -1.52
N TYR A 355 -2.06 -14.90 -1.35
CA TYR A 355 -1.09 -14.98 -2.44
C TYR A 355 -0.97 -16.39 -3.06
N LEU A 356 -1.82 -17.34 -2.66
CA LEU A 356 -1.80 -18.73 -3.12
C LEU A 356 -0.44 -19.43 -2.90
N LEU A 357 0.24 -19.07 -1.81
CA LEU A 357 1.56 -19.61 -1.45
C LEU A 357 1.43 -20.71 -0.39
N SER A 358 2.41 -21.63 -0.38
CA SER A 358 2.47 -22.72 0.59
C SER A 358 2.52 -22.20 2.04
N PRO A 359 1.72 -22.75 2.95
CA PRO A 359 1.74 -22.42 4.39
C PRO A 359 3.10 -22.74 5.05
N LEU A 360 3.91 -23.65 4.47
CA LEU A 360 5.26 -23.97 4.94
C LEU A 360 6.23 -22.78 4.89
N ARG A 361 5.85 -21.69 4.23
CA ARG A 361 6.59 -20.43 4.24
C ARG A 361 6.35 -19.58 5.50
N ALA A 362 5.33 -19.87 6.31
CA ALA A 362 5.00 -19.05 7.48
C ALA A 362 6.16 -18.94 8.49
N PRO A 363 6.93 -19.99 8.80
CA PRO A 363 8.08 -19.90 9.70
C PRO A 363 9.23 -19.03 9.18
N SER A 364 9.25 -18.60 7.92
CA SER A 364 10.32 -17.73 7.36
C SER A 364 10.18 -16.26 7.72
N LEU A 365 9.09 -15.85 8.38
CA LEU A 365 8.83 -14.45 8.72
C LEU A 365 9.97 -13.78 9.52
N PRO A 366 10.70 -14.46 10.43
CA PRO A 366 11.89 -13.90 11.08
C PRO A 366 12.99 -13.45 10.12
N LEU A 367 13.32 -14.30 9.12
CA LEU A 367 14.29 -13.96 8.09
C LEU A 367 13.86 -12.74 7.29
N ILE A 368 12.59 -12.69 6.93
CA ILE A 368 11.99 -11.57 6.22
C ILE A 368 12.10 -10.28 7.06
N ALA A 369 11.82 -10.34 8.36
CA ALA A 369 11.91 -9.19 9.25
C ALA A 369 13.33 -8.61 9.33
N VAL A 370 14.37 -9.47 9.31
CA VAL A 370 15.77 -9.03 9.23
C VAL A 370 16.03 -8.26 7.95
N MET A 371 15.54 -8.77 6.81
CA MET A 371 15.68 -8.07 5.53
C MET A 371 14.99 -6.70 5.55
N TYR A 372 13.78 -6.62 6.12
CA TYR A 372 13.06 -5.34 6.27
C TYR A 372 13.77 -4.39 7.24
N ALA A 373 14.39 -4.89 8.31
CA ALA A 373 15.23 -4.07 9.18
C ALA A 373 16.42 -3.49 8.41
N GLY A 374 17.10 -4.31 7.60
CA GLY A 374 18.18 -3.88 6.72
C GLY A 374 17.74 -2.81 5.70
N MET A 375 16.58 -3.02 5.04
CA MET A 375 15.99 -2.04 4.12
C MET A 375 15.65 -0.72 4.82
N THR A 376 15.17 -0.79 6.08
CA THR A 376 14.82 0.39 6.86
C THR A 376 16.06 1.18 7.28
N ILE A 377 17.13 0.49 7.68
CA ILE A 377 18.43 1.11 7.98
C ILE A 377 19.00 1.76 6.71
N ASP A 378 18.97 1.06 5.57
CA ASP A 378 19.45 1.60 4.31
C ASP A 378 18.65 2.82 3.85
N SER A 379 17.33 2.83 4.07
CA SER A 379 16.47 3.99 3.85
C SER A 379 16.95 5.24 4.60
N ALA A 380 17.30 5.06 5.88
CA ALA A 380 17.85 6.16 6.69
C ALA A 380 19.24 6.60 6.19
N ARG A 381 20.13 5.66 5.85
CA ARG A 381 21.45 5.97 5.28
C ARG A 381 21.33 6.76 3.97
N ARG A 382 20.42 6.35 3.07
CA ARG A 382 20.14 7.08 1.82
C ARG A 382 19.63 8.49 2.09
N HIS A 383 18.74 8.66 3.07
CA HIS A 383 18.23 9.97 3.46
C HIS A 383 19.35 10.89 3.93
N HIS A 384 20.21 10.44 4.85
CA HIS A 384 21.36 11.24 5.36
C HIS A 384 22.42 11.54 4.30
N ARG A 385 22.47 10.76 3.22
CA ARG A 385 23.34 11.01 2.06
C ARG A 385 22.67 11.87 0.98
N GLY A 386 21.52 12.48 1.24
CA GLY A 386 20.78 13.32 0.29
C GLY A 386 20.09 12.56 -0.86
N ARG A 387 20.05 11.22 -0.80
CA ARG A 387 19.45 10.36 -1.84
C ARG A 387 18.10 9.75 -1.41
N GLY A 388 17.47 10.26 -0.35
CA GLY A 388 16.22 9.74 0.18
C GLY A 388 15.00 10.29 -0.52
N GLY A 389 14.01 9.42 -0.82
CA GLY A 389 12.67 9.83 -1.26
C GLY A 389 12.56 10.26 -2.72
N GLU A 390 13.36 9.70 -3.61
CA GLU A 390 13.23 9.90 -5.05
C GLU A 390 11.97 9.20 -5.59
N TRP A 391 11.17 9.93 -6.34
CA TRP A 391 10.14 9.37 -7.19
C TRP A 391 10.62 9.40 -8.64
N LYS A 392 11.00 8.24 -9.17
CA LYS A 392 11.44 8.07 -10.56
C LYS A 392 12.50 9.11 -11.00
N GLY A 393 13.54 9.28 -10.18
CA GLY A 393 14.66 10.18 -10.45
C GLY A 393 14.42 11.65 -10.08
N ARG A 394 13.27 12.01 -9.52
CA ARG A 394 13.03 13.35 -8.96
C ARG A 394 13.19 13.33 -7.45
N THR A 395 14.16 14.10 -6.94
CA THR A 395 14.29 14.43 -5.53
C THR A 395 13.44 15.64 -5.19
N ILE A 396 12.77 15.62 -4.05
CA ILE A 396 12.16 16.84 -3.50
C ILE A 396 13.32 17.68 -2.97
N PRO A 397 13.52 18.94 -3.45
CA PRO A 397 14.52 19.82 -2.88
C PRO A 397 14.30 19.92 -1.37
N ALA A 398 15.35 19.66 -0.59
CA ALA A 398 15.30 19.90 0.84
C ALA A 398 14.91 21.38 1.06
N ARG A 399 13.93 21.64 1.93
CA ARG A 399 13.74 23.01 2.44
C ARG A 399 15.05 23.39 3.10
N HIS A 400 15.80 24.30 2.50
CA HIS A 400 16.83 25.01 3.24
C HIS A 400 16.10 25.68 4.40
N GLY A 401 16.40 25.25 5.62
CA GLY A 401 15.93 25.91 6.82
C GLY A 401 16.37 27.38 6.73
N GLY A 402 15.40 28.25 6.45
CA GLY A 402 15.55 29.67 6.74
C GLY A 402 15.66 29.76 8.26
N ALA A 403 16.85 30.06 8.74
CA ALA A 403 17.03 30.66 10.04
C ALA A 403 16.29 32.02 10.01
N GLY A 404 15.39 32.17 10.96
CA GLY A 404 14.61 33.36 11.21
C GLY A 404 13.74 33.11 12.42
#